data_42cb358becd31f51858ffea64b7921e0
#
_entry.id   42cb358becd31f51858ffea64b7921e0
#
_cell.length_a   1.000
_cell.length_b   1.000
_cell.length_c   1.000
_cell.angle_alpha   90.00
_cell.angle_beta   90.00
_cell.angle_gamma   90.00
#
_symmetry.space_group_name_H-M   'P 1'
#
loop_
_entity.id
_entity.type
_entity.pdbx_description
1 polymer ?
#
loop_
_entity_poly.entity_id
_entity_poly.type
_entity_poly.pdbx_seq_one_letter_code
_entity_poly.pdbx_strand_id
1 'polypeptide(L)'
;ADISPRQVTDIDQVLDMWNGVIRSNYKVDGKPVSVLTSCHPDRDMVSAEINTSLKLPVAFRFPYPTGAHADDACDWSCDSLHATRIVSSGENNVMLSHTLDDTSYYISVSWEGDVIPSMTGRNEFRLTPLSDSWSFTAEFSPLDTGVYEANALEVRSEASRYWDYFWRSGGVVDFSECTDPRAQELERRVVLSQYLLAVQCAGSTPPQETGLTYNSWFGKFHLEMIWWHQAQFALYGHDNLLARTLPWYESVLPLAREIAHRQGFDGVRWMKMTDPSGVEAPSKVGSFLIWQQPHIIYLAELLHRANPNGAVIEKYADQVEET
;
A
#
# COMPACT_ATOMS: atom_id res chain seq x y z
N ALA A 1 25.92 12.22 -6.42
CA ALA A 1 25.27 12.34 -7.73
C ALA A 1 24.31 11.18 -7.87
N ASP A 2 23.18 11.38 -8.50
CA ASP A 2 22.19 10.34 -8.75
C ASP A 2 22.76 9.37 -9.79
N ILE A 3 22.37 8.09 -9.67
CA ILE A 3 22.78 7.04 -10.62
C ILE A 3 21.96 7.23 -11.90
N SER A 4 22.66 7.36 -13.03
CA SER A 4 22.00 7.34 -14.34
C SER A 4 21.61 5.90 -14.73
N PRO A 5 20.47 5.68 -15.38
CA PRO A 5 20.11 4.36 -15.92
C PRO A 5 21.19 3.72 -16.80
N ARG A 6 22.04 4.52 -17.45
CA ARG A 6 23.16 4.02 -18.29
C ARG A 6 24.31 3.40 -17.50
N GLN A 7 24.41 3.71 -16.20
CA GLN A 7 25.43 3.15 -15.32
C GLN A 7 25.02 1.78 -14.76
N VAL A 8 23.73 1.43 -14.88
CA VAL A 8 23.17 0.17 -14.33
C VAL A 8 23.18 -0.90 -15.41
N THR A 9 23.82 -2.03 -15.10
CA THR A 9 23.96 -3.19 -16.00
C THR A 9 23.71 -4.49 -15.24
N ASP A 10 23.61 -5.60 -15.96
CA ASP A 10 23.51 -6.97 -15.42
C ASP A 10 22.39 -7.10 -14.37
N ILE A 11 21.20 -6.58 -14.69
CA ILE A 11 20.05 -6.56 -13.78
C ILE A 11 19.43 -7.95 -13.71
N ASP A 12 19.39 -8.50 -12.49
CA ASP A 12 18.66 -9.71 -12.12
C ASP A 12 17.79 -9.39 -10.90
N GLN A 13 16.48 -9.25 -11.12
CA GLN A 13 15.52 -8.95 -10.07
C GLN A 13 14.46 -10.05 -9.98
N VAL A 14 14.28 -10.59 -8.80
CA VAL A 14 13.33 -11.66 -8.49
C VAL A 14 12.43 -11.24 -7.33
N LEU A 15 11.12 -11.32 -7.54
CA LEU A 15 10.13 -11.27 -6.48
C LEU A 15 9.88 -12.70 -5.98
N ASP A 16 10.31 -12.97 -4.76
CA ASP A 16 9.95 -14.18 -4.02
C ASP A 16 8.61 -13.95 -3.30
N MET A 17 7.52 -14.38 -3.94
CA MET A 17 6.16 -14.19 -3.39
C MET A 17 5.90 -15.06 -2.15
N TRP A 18 6.66 -16.16 -1.97
CA TRP A 18 6.53 -17.00 -0.80
C TRP A 18 7.08 -16.36 0.47
N ASN A 19 8.10 -15.53 0.32
CA ASN A 19 8.75 -14.85 1.43
C ASN A 19 8.45 -13.34 1.48
N GLY A 20 7.78 -12.79 0.46
CA GLY A 20 7.51 -11.36 0.37
C GLY A 20 8.77 -10.51 0.22
N VAL A 21 9.76 -11.02 -0.53
CA VAL A 21 11.07 -10.38 -0.70
C VAL A 21 11.35 -10.08 -2.16
N ILE A 22 11.76 -8.86 -2.46
CA ILE A 22 12.36 -8.51 -3.74
C ILE A 22 13.87 -8.61 -3.59
N ARG A 23 14.51 -9.48 -4.37
CA ARG A 23 15.95 -9.58 -4.50
C ARG A 23 16.40 -8.91 -5.78
N SER A 24 17.20 -7.86 -5.65
CA SER A 24 17.73 -7.10 -6.80
C SER A 24 19.25 -7.20 -6.81
N ASN A 25 19.82 -7.84 -7.85
CA ASN A 25 21.24 -7.86 -8.11
C ASN A 25 21.50 -7.11 -9.42
N TYR A 26 22.46 -6.21 -9.42
CA TYR A 26 22.85 -5.42 -10.58
C TYR A 26 24.26 -4.89 -10.43
N LYS A 27 24.78 -4.24 -11.46
CA LYS A 27 26.05 -3.52 -11.38
C LYS A 27 25.84 -2.03 -11.62
N VAL A 28 26.59 -1.22 -10.91
CA VAL A 28 26.72 0.23 -11.15
C VAL A 28 28.18 0.51 -11.49
N ASP A 29 28.42 1.03 -12.70
CA ASP A 29 29.77 1.23 -13.24
C ASP A 29 30.67 -0.03 -13.10
N GLY A 30 30.08 -1.20 -13.36
CA GLY A 30 30.73 -2.51 -13.29
C GLY A 30 30.92 -3.11 -11.89
N LYS A 31 30.57 -2.38 -10.82
CA LYS A 31 30.65 -2.88 -9.43
C LYS A 31 29.33 -3.49 -8.98
N PRO A 32 29.34 -4.65 -8.30
CA PRO A 32 28.13 -5.33 -7.89
C PRO A 32 27.39 -4.59 -6.79
N VAL A 33 26.06 -4.64 -6.87
CA VAL A 33 25.12 -4.18 -5.86
C VAL A 33 24.08 -5.27 -5.63
N SER A 34 23.81 -5.62 -4.38
CA SER A 34 22.76 -6.54 -3.98
C SER A 34 21.85 -5.85 -2.98
N VAL A 35 20.54 -5.94 -3.22
CA VAL A 35 19.52 -5.35 -2.35
C VAL A 35 18.43 -6.39 -2.08
N LEU A 36 18.07 -6.55 -0.80
CA LEU A 36 16.86 -7.25 -0.38
C LEU A 36 15.85 -6.22 0.13
N THR A 37 14.67 -6.20 -0.44
CA THR A 37 13.60 -5.28 -0.04
C THR A 37 12.41 -6.08 0.48
N SER A 38 11.87 -5.66 1.62
CA SER A 38 10.68 -6.26 2.24
C SER A 38 9.76 -5.19 2.81
N CYS A 39 8.47 -5.51 2.97
CA CYS A 39 7.51 -4.68 3.68
C CYS A 39 7.00 -5.41 4.92
N HIS A 40 6.77 -4.67 5.99
CA HIS A 40 6.15 -5.21 7.20
C HIS A 40 4.65 -5.52 6.91
N PRO A 41 4.12 -6.66 7.36
CA PRO A 41 2.74 -7.05 7.01
C PRO A 41 1.64 -6.21 7.68
N ASP A 42 1.92 -5.63 8.85
CA ASP A 42 0.94 -4.92 9.67
C ASP A 42 1.29 -3.44 9.93
N ARG A 43 2.35 -2.94 9.31
CA ARG A 43 2.81 -1.55 9.44
C ARG A 43 3.15 -0.99 8.07
N ASP A 44 2.92 0.29 7.86
CA ASP A 44 3.32 0.99 6.62
C ASP A 44 4.84 1.21 6.60
N MET A 45 5.58 0.12 6.64
CA MET A 45 7.03 0.09 6.78
C MET A 45 7.69 -0.70 5.64
N VAL A 46 8.69 -0.10 5.03
CA VAL A 46 9.59 -0.76 4.08
C VAL A 46 10.98 -0.93 4.70
N SER A 47 11.65 -2.01 4.36
CA SER A 47 13.05 -2.27 4.73
C SER A 47 13.90 -2.58 3.50
N ALA A 48 15.18 -2.24 3.59
CA ALA A 48 16.18 -2.67 2.61
C ALA A 48 17.50 -3.06 3.27
N GLU A 49 18.04 -4.21 2.86
CA GLU A 49 19.40 -4.68 3.19
C GLU A 49 20.25 -4.49 1.95
N ILE A 50 21.34 -3.73 2.04
CA ILE A 50 22.15 -3.31 0.90
C ILE A 50 23.59 -3.79 1.09
N ASN A 51 24.14 -4.42 0.06
CA ASN A 51 25.52 -4.88 0.04
C ASN A 51 26.22 -4.42 -1.25
N THR A 52 27.23 -3.58 -1.11
CA THR A 52 28.05 -3.07 -2.22
C THR A 52 29.27 -2.33 -1.69
N SER A 53 30.38 -2.39 -2.41
CA SER A 53 31.55 -1.56 -2.12
C SER A 53 31.37 -0.08 -2.52
N LEU A 54 30.26 0.24 -3.17
CA LEU A 54 29.93 1.62 -3.54
C LEU A 54 29.25 2.33 -2.36
N LYS A 55 29.63 3.59 -2.13
CA LYS A 55 28.97 4.42 -1.11
C LYS A 55 27.76 5.13 -1.69
N LEU A 56 26.79 4.32 -2.14
CA LEU A 56 25.57 4.81 -2.80
C LEU A 56 24.58 5.30 -1.74
N PRO A 57 24.21 6.58 -1.73
CA PRO A 57 23.19 7.07 -0.80
C PRO A 57 21.79 6.61 -1.19
N VAL A 58 20.95 6.39 -0.19
CA VAL A 58 19.52 6.29 -0.35
C VAL A 58 18.87 7.63 -0.03
N ALA A 59 18.04 8.13 -0.94
CA ALA A 59 17.33 9.40 -0.78
C ALA A 59 15.84 9.19 -0.60
N PHE A 60 15.29 9.79 0.44
CA PHE A 60 13.86 9.96 0.65
C PHE A 60 13.46 11.31 0.10
N ARG A 61 12.66 11.31 -0.97
CA ARG A 61 12.21 12.52 -1.66
C ARG A 61 10.72 12.63 -1.61
N PHE A 62 10.25 13.80 -1.28
CA PHE A 62 8.83 14.08 -1.12
C PHE A 62 8.43 15.11 -2.19
N PRO A 63 7.69 14.70 -3.25
CA PRO A 63 7.16 15.64 -4.23
C PRO A 63 5.91 16.35 -3.71
N TYR A 64 5.55 17.48 -4.32
CA TYR A 64 4.24 18.07 -4.12
C TYR A 64 3.21 17.27 -4.93
N PRO A 65 2.05 16.91 -4.38
CA PRO A 65 1.04 16.18 -5.11
C PRO A 65 0.35 17.07 -6.14
N THR A 66 0.04 16.54 -7.29
CA THR A 66 -0.80 17.18 -8.29
C THR A 66 -2.26 16.76 -8.14
N GLY A 67 -3.19 17.55 -8.68
CA GLY A 67 -4.58 17.13 -8.85
C GLY A 67 -4.79 16.33 -10.15
N ALA A 68 -3.78 15.60 -10.64
CA ALA A 68 -3.87 14.88 -11.89
C ALA A 68 -4.89 13.73 -11.84
N HIS A 69 -5.64 13.55 -12.93
CA HIS A 69 -6.64 12.50 -13.04
C HIS A 69 -6.00 11.11 -13.00
N ALA A 70 -4.88 10.94 -13.69
CA ALA A 70 -4.14 9.68 -13.79
C ALA A 70 -2.64 9.96 -13.99
N ASP A 71 -1.84 8.89 -13.97
CA ASP A 71 -0.39 8.88 -14.21
C ASP A 71 0.41 9.66 -13.18
N ASP A 72 1.13 10.69 -13.57
CA ASP A 72 2.04 11.42 -12.69
C ASP A 72 1.29 12.30 -11.70
N ALA A 73 1.31 11.90 -10.43
CA ALA A 73 0.75 12.65 -9.32
C ALA A 73 1.79 13.55 -8.62
N CYS A 74 3.00 13.65 -9.16
CA CYS A 74 4.14 14.29 -8.53
C CYS A 74 4.55 15.57 -9.27
N ASP A 75 4.60 16.69 -8.56
CA ASP A 75 5.19 17.92 -9.05
C ASP A 75 6.49 18.25 -8.28
N TRP A 76 7.61 17.98 -8.92
CA TRP A 76 8.94 18.23 -8.35
C TRP A 76 9.38 19.70 -8.44
N SER A 77 8.62 20.55 -9.13
CA SER A 77 8.91 21.99 -9.26
C SER A 77 8.33 22.82 -8.13
N CYS A 78 7.38 22.28 -7.36
CA CYS A 78 6.66 22.95 -6.29
C CYS A 78 7.29 22.76 -4.89
N ASP A 79 8.60 22.58 -4.80
CA ASP A 79 9.34 22.28 -3.56
C ASP A 79 9.11 23.31 -2.42
N SER A 80 8.71 24.54 -2.76
CA SER A 80 8.44 25.60 -1.77
C SER A 80 7.08 25.48 -1.08
N LEU A 81 6.13 24.73 -1.62
CA LEU A 81 4.75 24.63 -1.12
C LEU A 81 4.57 23.61 0.02
N HIS A 82 5.60 22.80 0.27
CA HIS A 82 5.60 21.79 1.32
C HIS A 82 6.94 21.76 2.05
N ALA A 83 7.02 21.07 3.16
CA ALA A 83 8.25 21.02 3.94
C ALA A 83 8.45 19.71 4.67
N THR A 84 9.66 19.16 4.60
CA THR A 84 10.12 18.05 5.42
C THR A 84 11.10 18.56 6.47
N ARG A 85 10.95 18.14 7.71
CA ARG A 85 11.81 18.57 8.83
C ARG A 85 12.17 17.38 9.70
N ILE A 86 13.37 17.40 10.28
CA ILE A 86 13.75 16.48 11.35
C ILE A 86 13.04 16.94 12.63
N VAL A 87 12.24 16.05 13.23
CA VAL A 87 11.55 16.27 14.50
C VAL A 87 12.41 15.81 15.67
N SER A 88 13.03 14.64 15.51
CA SER A 88 13.95 14.07 16.49
C SER A 88 15.02 13.23 15.80
N SER A 89 16.16 13.04 16.47
CA SER A 89 17.24 12.20 16.01
C SER A 89 17.89 11.48 17.17
N GLY A 90 18.12 10.17 17.00
CA GLY A 90 18.92 9.32 17.88
C GLY A 90 20.28 8.99 17.23
N GLU A 91 20.94 7.96 17.76
CA GLU A 91 22.23 7.49 17.24
C GLU A 91 22.08 6.88 15.84
N ASN A 92 21.09 6.00 15.64
CA ASN A 92 20.87 5.28 14.39
C ASN A 92 19.41 5.42 13.88
N ASN A 93 18.76 6.53 14.20
CA ASN A 93 17.40 6.78 13.78
C ASN A 93 17.10 8.27 13.65
N VAL A 94 16.06 8.57 12.93
CA VAL A 94 15.50 9.92 12.77
C VAL A 94 14.00 9.84 12.61
N MET A 95 13.28 10.80 13.18
CA MET A 95 11.88 11.08 12.88
C MET A 95 11.81 12.32 12.02
N LEU A 96 11.19 12.19 10.85
CA LEU A 96 10.86 13.29 9.96
C LEU A 96 9.38 13.62 10.09
N SER A 97 9.01 14.90 9.97
CA SER A 97 7.65 15.31 9.66
C SER A 97 7.60 15.89 8.27
N HIS A 98 6.58 15.56 7.51
CA HIS A 98 6.27 16.17 6.23
C HIS A 98 4.93 16.88 6.31
N THR A 99 4.94 18.18 6.01
CA THR A 99 3.74 19.03 6.05
C THR A 99 3.41 19.52 4.66
N LEU A 100 2.16 19.32 4.28
CA LEU A 100 1.56 19.69 3.01
C LEU A 100 0.18 20.30 3.28
N ASP A 101 -0.01 21.56 2.92
CA ASP A 101 -1.22 22.31 3.24
C ASP A 101 -1.56 22.20 4.75
N ASP A 102 -2.76 21.74 5.10
CA ASP A 102 -3.20 21.51 6.48
C ASP A 102 -2.93 20.09 6.99
N THR A 103 -2.22 19.27 6.21
CA THR A 103 -1.94 17.86 6.55
C THR A 103 -0.47 17.67 6.87
N SER A 104 -0.22 16.86 7.91
CA SER A 104 1.13 16.40 8.24
C SER A 104 1.14 14.88 8.43
N TYR A 105 2.24 14.25 8.06
CA TYR A 105 2.53 12.86 8.39
C TYR A 105 4.00 12.71 8.81
N TYR A 106 4.32 11.58 9.38
CA TYR A 106 5.63 11.32 9.98
C TYR A 106 6.31 10.14 9.31
N ILE A 107 7.63 10.20 9.23
CA ILE A 107 8.45 9.13 8.70
C ILE A 107 9.52 8.79 9.75
N SER A 108 9.42 7.59 10.31
CA SER A 108 10.44 7.03 11.19
C SER A 108 11.45 6.25 10.36
N VAL A 109 12.70 6.67 10.35
CA VAL A 109 13.79 6.00 9.63
C VAL A 109 14.82 5.52 10.63
N SER A 110 15.13 4.22 10.59
CA SER A 110 16.21 3.60 11.39
C SER A 110 17.18 2.88 10.46
N TRP A 111 18.45 2.74 10.89
CA TRP A 111 19.47 2.05 10.08
C TRP A 111 20.44 1.27 10.93
N GLU A 112 21.07 0.29 10.31
CA GLU A 112 22.22 -0.45 10.85
C GLU A 112 23.43 -0.26 9.95
N GLY A 113 24.60 -0.21 10.53
CA GLY A 113 25.85 0.09 9.85
C GLY A 113 26.30 1.54 10.05
N ASP A 114 27.46 1.86 9.52
CA ASP A 114 28.01 3.22 9.60
C ASP A 114 27.41 4.09 8.50
N VAL A 115 26.51 4.99 8.86
CA VAL A 115 25.69 5.80 7.93
C VAL A 115 25.62 7.25 8.42
N ILE A 116 25.78 8.20 7.51
CA ILE A 116 25.60 9.63 7.76
C ILE A 116 24.22 10.06 7.28
N PRO A 117 23.28 10.40 8.19
CA PRO A 117 22.02 11.01 7.85
C PRO A 117 22.16 12.51 7.57
N SER A 118 21.45 13.04 6.58
CA SER A 118 21.45 14.47 6.27
C SER A 118 20.23 14.95 5.51
N MET A 119 19.76 16.18 5.79
CA MET A 119 18.89 16.90 4.87
C MET A 119 19.75 17.46 3.74
N THR A 120 19.46 17.13 2.49
CA THR A 120 20.20 17.57 1.30
C THR A 120 19.40 18.55 0.44
N GLY A 121 18.13 18.74 0.78
CA GLY A 121 17.21 19.68 0.18
C GLY A 121 16.09 20.01 1.16
N ARG A 122 15.15 20.88 0.74
CA ARG A 122 13.98 21.24 1.56
C ARG A 122 13.11 20.01 1.85
N ASN A 123 12.96 19.12 0.86
CA ASN A 123 12.13 17.94 0.91
C ASN A 123 12.91 16.68 0.50
N GLU A 124 14.19 16.63 0.81
CA GLU A 124 15.04 15.49 0.57
C GLU A 124 15.90 15.16 1.80
N PHE A 125 15.73 13.96 2.32
CA PHE A 125 16.57 13.37 3.37
C PHE A 125 17.40 12.24 2.78
N ARG A 126 18.67 12.12 3.16
CA ARG A 126 19.61 11.09 2.67
C ARG A 126 20.25 10.32 3.78
N LEU A 127 20.43 9.03 3.53
CA LEU A 127 21.32 8.13 4.24
C LEU A 127 22.54 7.84 3.36
N THR A 128 23.72 8.26 3.80
CA THR A 128 24.98 8.03 3.06
C THR A 128 25.82 6.99 3.81
N PRO A 129 25.96 5.74 3.27
CA PRO A 129 26.71 4.68 3.95
C PRO A 129 28.22 4.91 3.87
N LEU A 130 28.92 4.55 4.95
CA LEU A 130 30.38 4.44 5.02
C LEU A 130 30.82 2.97 5.03
N SER A 131 29.95 2.04 5.39
CA SER A 131 30.14 0.59 5.32
C SER A 131 29.72 -0.01 3.99
N ASP A 132 30.23 -1.20 3.65
CA ASP A 132 29.86 -1.92 2.42
C ASP A 132 28.55 -2.69 2.58
N SER A 133 28.18 -3.05 3.81
CA SER A 133 26.92 -3.69 4.17
C SER A 133 26.20 -2.82 5.19
N TRP A 134 24.96 -2.52 4.92
CA TRP A 134 24.10 -1.72 5.78
C TRP A 134 22.64 -1.99 5.48
N SER A 135 21.76 -1.56 6.37
CA SER A 135 20.32 -1.71 6.18
C SER A 135 19.56 -0.49 6.71
N PHE A 136 18.33 -0.35 6.29
CA PHE A 136 17.41 0.63 6.87
C PHE A 136 15.97 0.13 6.89
N THR A 137 15.18 0.73 7.77
CA THR A 137 13.72 0.68 7.77
C THR A 137 13.16 2.09 7.66
N ALA A 138 12.01 2.22 7.01
CA ALA A 138 11.29 3.48 6.93
C ALA A 138 9.79 3.21 7.11
N GLU A 139 9.21 3.76 8.16
CA GLU A 139 7.78 3.65 8.49
C GLU A 139 7.09 4.99 8.27
N PHE A 140 5.91 4.96 7.66
CA PHE A 140 5.06 6.12 7.44
C PHE A 140 3.85 6.07 8.37
N SER A 141 3.53 7.19 9.04
CA SER A 141 2.40 7.26 9.97
C SER A 141 1.71 8.62 9.90
N PRO A 142 0.38 8.68 9.96
CA PRO A 142 -0.34 9.96 10.08
C PRO A 142 -0.15 10.62 11.45
N LEU A 143 0.35 9.88 12.44
CA LEU A 143 0.55 10.34 13.81
C LEU A 143 2.03 10.24 14.19
N ASP A 144 2.47 11.15 15.05
CA ASP A 144 3.76 11.02 15.75
C ASP A 144 3.65 9.92 16.81
N THR A 145 4.07 8.73 16.44
CA THR A 145 4.08 7.55 17.33
C THR A 145 5.44 7.31 17.97
N GLY A 146 6.39 8.23 17.79
CA GLY A 146 7.79 8.01 18.11
C GLY A 146 8.49 7.10 17.10
N VAL A 147 9.80 6.93 17.29
CA VAL A 147 10.58 6.01 16.43
C VAL A 147 10.30 4.57 16.83
N TYR A 148 9.85 3.77 15.88
CA TYR A 148 9.78 2.33 16.04
C TYR A 148 11.10 1.70 15.58
N GLU A 149 11.78 1.04 16.51
CA GLU A 149 13.08 0.42 16.27
C GLU A 149 12.90 -1.04 15.83
N ALA A 150 12.58 -1.28 14.57
CA ALA A 150 12.72 -2.59 13.94
C ALA A 150 13.88 -2.55 12.96
N ASN A 151 14.72 -3.58 12.96
CA ASN A 151 15.76 -3.73 11.95
C ASN A 151 15.22 -4.42 10.67
N ALA A 152 15.97 -4.33 9.58
CA ALA A 152 15.54 -4.87 8.30
C ALA A 152 15.35 -6.40 8.30
N LEU A 153 16.16 -7.13 9.08
CA LEU A 153 16.03 -8.58 9.24
C LEU A 153 14.74 -8.96 9.95
N GLU A 154 14.31 -8.21 10.96
CA GLU A 154 13.04 -8.41 11.66
C GLU A 154 11.87 -8.19 10.71
N VAL A 155 11.85 -7.08 9.94
CA VAL A 155 10.82 -6.80 8.94
C VAL A 155 10.74 -7.92 7.90
N ARG A 156 11.87 -8.38 7.38
CA ARG A 156 11.92 -9.50 6.43
C ARG A 156 11.42 -10.81 7.04
N SER A 157 11.72 -11.06 8.30
CA SER A 157 11.27 -12.26 9.01
C SER A 157 9.75 -12.25 9.25
N GLU A 158 9.18 -11.08 9.59
CA GLU A 158 7.73 -10.88 9.72
C GLU A 158 7.04 -11.05 8.36
N ALA A 159 7.57 -10.45 7.30
CA ALA A 159 7.06 -10.64 5.95
C ALA A 159 7.04 -12.12 5.54
N SER A 160 8.13 -12.85 5.77
CA SER A 160 8.21 -14.27 5.44
C SER A 160 7.19 -15.11 6.23
N ARG A 161 6.98 -14.83 7.53
CA ARG A 161 5.97 -15.51 8.34
C ARG A 161 4.54 -15.22 7.86
N TYR A 162 4.27 -13.97 7.52
CA TYR A 162 2.97 -13.55 6.99
C TYR A 162 2.64 -14.25 5.68
N TRP A 163 3.57 -14.26 4.72
CA TRP A 163 3.34 -14.86 3.42
C TRP A 163 3.27 -16.38 3.48
N ASP A 164 4.07 -17.05 4.32
CA ASP A 164 3.92 -18.50 4.57
C ASP A 164 2.52 -18.82 5.13
N TYR A 165 2.04 -18.02 6.10
CA TYR A 165 0.68 -18.16 6.61
C TYR A 165 -0.37 -17.89 5.54
N PHE A 166 -0.23 -16.81 4.75
CA PHE A 166 -1.15 -16.47 3.68
C PHE A 166 -1.33 -17.61 2.69
N TRP A 167 -0.23 -18.16 2.19
CA TRP A 167 -0.27 -19.26 1.22
C TRP A 167 -0.81 -20.58 1.79
N ARG A 168 -0.64 -20.84 3.08
CA ARG A 168 -1.09 -22.07 3.73
C ARG A 168 -2.50 -21.99 4.29
N SER A 169 -3.03 -20.81 4.58
CA SER A 169 -4.36 -20.65 5.19
C SER A 169 -5.49 -20.48 4.19
N GLY A 170 -5.19 -20.13 2.95
CA GLY A 170 -6.17 -19.85 1.91
C GLY A 170 -6.36 -20.98 0.91
N GLY A 171 -7.21 -20.71 -0.09
CA GLY A 171 -7.40 -21.58 -1.24
C GLY A 171 -6.23 -21.47 -2.23
N VAL A 172 -5.82 -22.61 -2.77
CA VAL A 172 -4.78 -22.69 -3.79
C VAL A 172 -5.33 -23.28 -5.07
N VAL A 173 -4.65 -22.97 -6.18
CA VAL A 173 -4.85 -23.63 -7.47
C VAL A 173 -3.59 -24.40 -7.79
N ASP A 174 -3.72 -25.69 -8.00
CA ASP A 174 -2.65 -26.61 -8.37
C ASP A 174 -3.05 -27.35 -9.67
N PHE A 175 -2.35 -27.06 -10.75
CA PHE A 175 -2.55 -27.70 -12.04
C PHE A 175 -1.40 -28.64 -12.42
N SER A 176 -0.61 -29.10 -11.45
CA SER A 176 0.57 -29.96 -11.69
C SER A 176 0.23 -31.25 -12.44
N GLU A 177 -0.98 -31.79 -12.24
CA GLU A 177 -1.47 -32.98 -12.94
C GLU A 177 -2.21 -32.69 -14.26
N CYS A 178 -2.37 -31.41 -14.62
CA CYS A 178 -3.07 -31.02 -15.83
C CYS A 178 -2.14 -31.13 -17.05
N THR A 179 -2.60 -31.82 -18.08
CA THR A 179 -1.82 -32.03 -19.32
C THR A 179 -1.99 -30.91 -20.36
N ASP A 180 -2.88 -29.94 -20.13
CA ASP A 180 -3.04 -28.80 -21.01
C ASP A 180 -1.80 -27.89 -20.90
N PRO A 181 -1.13 -27.55 -22.04
CA PRO A 181 0.09 -26.75 -22.01
C PRO A 181 -0.10 -25.32 -21.45
N ARG A 182 -1.34 -24.84 -21.31
CA ARG A 182 -1.68 -23.52 -20.72
C ARG A 182 -1.82 -23.56 -19.20
N ALA A 183 -1.87 -24.75 -18.61
CA ALA A 183 -2.18 -24.91 -17.17
C ALA A 183 -1.21 -24.18 -16.26
N GLN A 184 0.09 -24.30 -16.50
CA GLN A 184 1.12 -23.62 -15.70
C GLN A 184 1.02 -22.08 -15.81
N GLU A 185 0.74 -21.52 -16.98
CA GLU A 185 0.56 -20.09 -17.13
C GLU A 185 -0.72 -19.60 -16.45
N LEU A 186 -1.79 -20.38 -16.45
CA LEU A 186 -3.02 -20.06 -15.73
C LEU A 186 -2.78 -20.07 -14.22
N GLU A 187 -2.12 -21.09 -13.69
CA GLU A 187 -1.75 -21.16 -12.28
C GLU A 187 -0.89 -19.96 -11.85
N ARG A 188 0.15 -19.68 -12.64
CA ARG A 188 1.00 -18.51 -12.39
C ARG A 188 0.20 -17.20 -12.31
N ARG A 189 -0.77 -17.01 -13.22
CA ARG A 189 -1.63 -15.80 -13.22
C ARG A 189 -2.53 -15.73 -12.01
N VAL A 190 -3.13 -16.84 -11.61
CA VAL A 190 -3.99 -16.89 -10.42
C VAL A 190 -3.20 -16.56 -9.17
N VAL A 191 -2.05 -17.22 -8.96
CA VAL A 191 -1.18 -16.99 -7.80
C VAL A 191 -0.67 -15.53 -7.78
N LEU A 192 -0.19 -15.03 -8.92
CA LEU A 192 0.25 -13.63 -9.02
C LEU A 192 -0.89 -12.63 -8.72
N SER A 193 -2.11 -12.91 -9.19
CA SER A 193 -3.26 -12.04 -8.93
C SER A 193 -3.63 -12.01 -7.44
N GLN A 194 -3.61 -13.15 -6.75
CA GLN A 194 -3.82 -13.19 -5.29
C GLN A 194 -2.76 -12.35 -4.55
N TYR A 195 -1.48 -12.53 -4.91
CA TYR A 195 -0.39 -11.76 -4.33
C TYR A 195 -0.59 -10.24 -4.55
N LEU A 196 -0.82 -9.83 -5.80
CA LEU A 196 -0.95 -8.41 -6.15
C LEU A 196 -2.15 -7.77 -5.46
N LEU A 197 -3.29 -8.45 -5.36
CA LEU A 197 -4.45 -7.92 -4.65
C LEU A 197 -4.18 -7.80 -3.15
N ALA A 198 -3.51 -8.78 -2.54
CA ALA A 198 -3.14 -8.72 -1.14
C ALA A 198 -2.14 -7.57 -0.84
N VAL A 199 -1.18 -7.32 -1.74
CA VAL A 199 -0.22 -6.21 -1.57
C VAL A 199 -0.89 -4.84 -1.80
N GLN A 200 -1.83 -4.74 -2.76
CA GLN A 200 -2.31 -3.44 -3.23
C GLN A 200 -3.67 -3.03 -2.68
N CYS A 201 -4.50 -4.00 -2.25
CA CYS A 201 -5.91 -3.75 -1.97
C CYS A 201 -6.37 -4.19 -0.58
N ALA A 202 -5.50 -4.75 0.26
CA ALA A 202 -5.87 -5.34 1.56
C ALA A 202 -5.71 -4.36 2.74
N GLY A 203 -5.79 -3.06 2.50
CA GLY A 203 -5.73 -2.04 3.55
C GLY A 203 -7.00 -1.93 4.39
N SER A 204 -7.00 -1.02 5.37
CA SER A 204 -8.15 -0.71 6.24
C SER A 204 -9.18 0.23 5.59
N THR A 205 -8.93 0.68 4.37
CA THR A 205 -9.76 1.61 3.61
C THR A 205 -9.92 1.12 2.17
N PRO A 206 -10.96 1.56 1.44
CA PRO A 206 -11.09 1.25 0.02
C PRO A 206 -9.87 1.74 -0.77
N PRO A 207 -9.27 0.91 -1.64
CA PRO A 207 -8.15 1.35 -2.46
C PRO A 207 -8.61 2.28 -3.58
N GLN A 208 -7.65 3.01 -4.19
CA GLN A 208 -7.89 3.60 -5.50
C GLN A 208 -8.04 2.51 -6.57
N GLU A 209 -8.47 2.86 -7.79
CA GLU A 209 -8.75 1.90 -8.86
C GLU A 209 -7.58 0.95 -9.14
N THR A 210 -6.38 1.46 -9.20
CA THR A 210 -5.14 0.71 -9.51
C THR A 210 -4.40 0.19 -8.28
N GLY A 211 -5.00 0.24 -7.10
CA GLY A 211 -4.31 -0.09 -5.85
C GLY A 211 -3.16 0.88 -5.58
N LEU A 212 -1.96 0.36 -5.31
CA LEU A 212 -0.75 1.14 -5.04
C LEU A 212 0.16 1.29 -6.28
N THR A 213 -0.24 0.78 -7.45
CA THR A 213 0.65 0.69 -8.63
C THR A 213 1.03 2.07 -9.18
N TYR A 214 0.05 2.93 -9.40
CA TYR A 214 0.23 4.31 -9.82
C TYR A 214 -1.07 5.11 -9.59
N ASN A 215 -0.99 6.44 -9.71
CA ASN A 215 -2.16 7.30 -9.54
C ASN A 215 -3.20 7.05 -10.65
N SER A 216 -4.45 6.80 -10.25
CA SER A 216 -5.59 6.77 -11.16
C SER A 216 -6.82 7.38 -10.48
N TRP A 217 -7.69 8.00 -11.28
CA TRP A 217 -8.88 8.68 -10.79
C TRP A 217 -8.61 9.56 -9.56
N PHE A 218 -7.58 10.43 -9.68
CA PHE A 218 -7.18 11.39 -8.64
C PHE A 218 -6.65 10.73 -7.34
N GLY A 219 -6.25 9.46 -7.36
CA GLY A 219 -5.84 8.71 -6.16
C GLY A 219 -6.96 8.48 -5.14
N LYS A 220 -8.22 8.66 -5.53
CA LYS A 220 -9.37 8.58 -4.63
C LYS A 220 -9.78 7.14 -4.35
N PHE A 221 -10.42 6.90 -3.19
CA PHE A 221 -11.07 5.64 -2.87
C PHE A 221 -12.13 5.33 -3.91
N HIS A 222 -12.05 4.14 -4.51
CA HIS A 222 -12.81 3.81 -5.70
C HIS A 222 -13.88 2.76 -5.40
N LEU A 223 -15.06 3.19 -4.91
CA LEU A 223 -16.14 2.29 -4.52
C LEU A 223 -16.76 1.55 -5.71
N GLU A 224 -16.64 2.12 -6.92
CA GLU A 224 -17.03 1.44 -8.15
C GLU A 224 -16.26 0.13 -8.36
N MET A 225 -14.96 0.11 -8.03
CA MET A 225 -14.07 -1.02 -8.27
C MET A 225 -13.89 -1.94 -7.06
N ILE A 226 -14.43 -1.59 -5.89
CA ILE A 226 -14.17 -2.31 -4.64
C ILE A 226 -14.59 -3.78 -4.71
N TRP A 227 -15.60 -4.11 -5.47
CA TRP A 227 -16.03 -5.50 -5.66
C TRP A 227 -14.88 -6.36 -6.22
N TRP A 228 -14.20 -5.88 -7.26
CA TRP A 228 -13.05 -6.58 -7.89
C TRP A 228 -11.84 -6.61 -6.97
N HIS A 229 -11.64 -5.58 -6.15
CA HIS A 229 -10.54 -5.53 -5.21
C HIS A 229 -10.71 -6.52 -4.05
N GLN A 230 -11.93 -6.73 -3.57
CA GLN A 230 -12.19 -7.35 -2.27
C GLN A 230 -12.86 -8.72 -2.33
N ALA A 231 -13.75 -8.98 -3.29
CA ALA A 231 -14.57 -10.20 -3.29
C ALA A 231 -13.74 -11.49 -3.32
N GLN A 232 -12.63 -11.49 -4.03
CA GLN A 232 -11.74 -12.65 -4.16
C GLN A 232 -11.12 -13.07 -2.81
N PHE A 233 -10.93 -12.16 -1.85
CA PHE A 233 -10.36 -12.53 -0.56
C PHE A 233 -11.24 -13.57 0.16
N ALA A 234 -12.55 -13.35 0.23
CA ALA A 234 -13.46 -14.33 0.82
C ALA A 234 -13.53 -15.63 0.01
N LEU A 235 -13.45 -15.56 -1.33
CA LEU A 235 -13.48 -16.74 -2.20
C LEU A 235 -12.25 -17.64 -2.03
N TYR A 236 -11.11 -17.05 -1.68
CA TYR A 236 -9.87 -17.80 -1.42
C TYR A 236 -9.58 -18.04 0.06
N GLY A 237 -10.54 -17.76 0.96
CA GLY A 237 -10.38 -18.04 2.40
C GLY A 237 -9.53 -17.01 3.15
N HIS A 238 -9.39 -15.80 2.59
CA HIS A 238 -8.72 -14.64 3.21
C HIS A 238 -9.75 -13.57 3.63
N ASP A 239 -10.89 -14.01 4.16
CA ASP A 239 -12.00 -13.14 4.58
C ASP A 239 -11.59 -12.08 5.61
N ASN A 240 -10.54 -12.34 6.40
CA ASN A 240 -9.94 -11.36 7.30
C ASN A 240 -9.41 -10.12 6.57
N LEU A 241 -8.92 -10.24 5.33
CA LEU A 241 -8.45 -9.10 4.52
C LEU A 241 -9.64 -8.26 4.01
N LEU A 242 -10.72 -8.91 3.58
CA LEU A 242 -11.97 -8.23 3.27
C LEU A 242 -12.53 -7.50 4.51
N ALA A 243 -12.52 -8.16 5.67
CA ALA A 243 -13.03 -7.60 6.91
C ALA A 243 -12.29 -6.33 7.39
N ARG A 244 -11.04 -6.11 6.96
CA ARG A 244 -10.27 -4.89 7.27
C ARG A 244 -10.86 -3.62 6.65
N THR A 245 -11.37 -3.71 5.43
CA THR A 245 -11.84 -2.55 4.65
C THR A 245 -13.25 -2.11 5.02
N LEU A 246 -14.12 -3.05 5.38
CA LEU A 246 -15.56 -2.75 5.57
C LEU A 246 -15.88 -1.77 6.70
N PRO A 247 -15.13 -1.68 7.83
CA PRO A 247 -15.37 -0.68 8.87
C PRO A 247 -15.30 0.78 8.36
N TRP A 248 -14.62 1.04 7.25
CA TRP A 248 -14.63 2.36 6.64
C TRP A 248 -16.06 2.80 6.24
N TYR A 249 -16.88 1.91 5.71
CA TYR A 249 -18.29 2.21 5.37
C TYR A 249 -19.11 2.65 6.59
N GLU A 250 -18.85 2.04 7.75
CA GLU A 250 -19.47 2.44 9.01
C GLU A 250 -19.04 3.87 9.40
N SER A 251 -17.74 4.18 9.28
CA SER A 251 -17.20 5.48 9.65
C SER A 251 -17.79 6.65 8.85
N VAL A 252 -18.17 6.42 7.58
CA VAL A 252 -18.74 7.44 6.67
C VAL A 252 -20.26 7.34 6.49
N LEU A 253 -20.92 6.43 7.21
CA LEU A 253 -22.37 6.20 7.12
C LEU A 253 -23.21 7.48 7.34
N PRO A 254 -22.89 8.36 8.33
CA PRO A 254 -23.62 9.60 8.50
C PRO A 254 -23.60 10.51 7.27
N LEU A 255 -22.44 10.63 6.62
CA LEU A 255 -22.31 11.41 5.39
C LEU A 255 -23.05 10.77 4.21
N ALA A 256 -23.03 9.44 4.11
CA ALA A 256 -23.76 8.72 3.06
C ALA A 256 -25.28 8.92 3.17
N ARG A 257 -25.83 9.00 4.38
CA ARG A 257 -27.24 9.39 4.67
C ARG A 257 -27.54 10.83 4.22
N GLU A 258 -26.64 11.76 4.58
CA GLU A 258 -26.78 13.17 4.17
C GLU A 258 -26.79 13.32 2.65
N ILE A 259 -25.92 12.61 1.93
CA ILE A 259 -25.86 12.63 0.47
C ILE A 259 -27.17 12.11 -0.13
N ALA A 260 -27.71 10.98 0.36
CA ALA A 260 -28.99 10.43 -0.09
C ALA A 260 -30.12 11.44 0.12
N HIS A 261 -30.25 11.99 1.32
CA HIS A 261 -31.27 12.98 1.65
C HIS A 261 -31.18 14.23 0.78
N ARG A 262 -29.98 14.76 0.54
CA ARG A 262 -29.75 15.91 -0.36
C ARG A 262 -30.19 15.62 -1.80
N GLN A 263 -30.15 14.36 -2.23
CA GLN A 263 -30.61 13.90 -3.54
C GLN A 263 -32.09 13.54 -3.56
N GLY A 264 -32.79 13.62 -2.43
CA GLY A 264 -34.24 13.34 -2.31
C GLY A 264 -34.56 11.86 -2.12
N PHE A 265 -33.65 11.08 -1.59
CA PHE A 265 -33.82 9.65 -1.31
C PHE A 265 -33.67 9.36 0.19
N ASP A 266 -34.36 8.31 0.63
CA ASP A 266 -34.12 7.68 1.93
C ASP A 266 -32.91 6.73 1.86
N GLY A 267 -32.38 6.33 3.04
CA GLY A 267 -31.26 5.42 3.15
C GLY A 267 -29.90 6.09 2.92
N VAL A 268 -29.00 5.42 2.24
CA VAL A 268 -27.61 5.87 2.00
C VAL A 268 -27.26 5.96 0.53
N ARG A 269 -26.32 6.83 0.22
CA ARG A 269 -25.76 6.96 -1.13
C ARG A 269 -24.25 6.76 -1.11
N TRP A 270 -23.80 5.64 -1.65
CA TRP A 270 -22.39 5.34 -1.88
C TRP A 270 -21.94 5.93 -3.21
N MET A 271 -21.00 6.87 -3.16
CA MET A 271 -20.52 7.56 -4.36
C MET A 271 -19.53 6.69 -5.14
N LYS A 272 -19.32 7.01 -6.41
CA LYS A 272 -18.35 6.30 -7.27
C LYS A 272 -16.95 6.33 -6.65
N MET A 273 -16.48 7.52 -6.30
CA MET A 273 -15.16 7.79 -5.73
C MET A 273 -15.30 8.81 -4.61
N THR A 274 -14.51 8.63 -3.58
CA THR A 274 -14.50 9.53 -2.42
C THR A 274 -13.08 9.84 -1.97
N ASP A 275 -12.94 10.87 -1.15
CA ASP A 275 -11.77 11.01 -0.30
C ASP A 275 -11.87 10.08 0.93
N PRO A 276 -10.87 10.05 1.83
CA PRO A 276 -10.91 9.23 3.03
C PRO A 276 -12.10 9.52 3.97
N SER A 277 -12.63 10.74 3.98
CA SER A 277 -13.78 11.13 4.80
C SER A 277 -15.15 10.80 4.17
N GLY A 278 -15.17 10.21 2.97
CA GLY A 278 -16.39 9.86 2.24
C GLY A 278 -16.95 10.97 1.36
N VAL A 279 -16.29 12.14 1.31
CA VAL A 279 -16.72 13.24 0.44
C VAL A 279 -16.50 12.86 -1.02
N GLU A 280 -17.53 13.09 -1.86
CA GLU A 280 -17.48 12.77 -3.29
C GLU A 280 -16.31 13.47 -3.99
N ALA A 281 -15.53 12.70 -4.72
CA ALA A 281 -14.50 13.24 -5.60
C ALA A 281 -15.09 13.82 -6.88
N PRO A 282 -14.47 14.86 -7.48
CA PRO A 282 -14.91 15.42 -8.74
C PRO A 282 -15.00 14.36 -9.84
N SER A 283 -16.20 14.21 -10.42
CA SER A 283 -16.44 13.30 -11.53
C SER A 283 -17.65 13.79 -12.35
N LYS A 284 -17.52 13.79 -13.66
CA LYS A 284 -18.62 14.16 -14.56
C LYS A 284 -19.78 13.16 -14.55
N VAL A 285 -19.54 11.93 -14.12
CA VAL A 285 -20.52 10.83 -14.13
C VAL A 285 -20.75 10.22 -12.76
N GLY A 286 -19.94 10.55 -11.75
CA GLY A 286 -19.97 9.93 -10.43
C GLY A 286 -21.34 9.97 -9.77
N SER A 287 -22.02 11.13 -9.83
CA SER A 287 -23.35 11.34 -9.25
C SER A 287 -24.47 10.52 -9.93
N PHE A 288 -24.23 10.04 -11.15
CA PHE A 288 -25.24 9.27 -11.91
C PHE A 288 -25.00 7.75 -11.83
N LEU A 289 -23.82 7.32 -11.40
CA LEU A 289 -23.52 5.90 -11.27
C LEU A 289 -24.15 5.33 -10.00
N ILE A 290 -24.87 4.23 -10.17
CA ILE A 290 -25.57 3.55 -9.07
C ILE A 290 -25.18 2.08 -8.90
N TRP A 291 -24.47 1.49 -9.84
CA TRP A 291 -24.17 0.06 -9.81
C TRP A 291 -23.16 -0.34 -8.72
N GLN A 292 -22.41 0.61 -8.16
CA GLN A 292 -21.58 0.38 -6.97
C GLN A 292 -22.38 0.38 -5.66
N GLN A 293 -23.63 0.87 -5.69
CA GLN A 293 -24.49 0.96 -4.51
C GLN A 293 -24.61 -0.37 -3.76
N PRO A 294 -24.91 -1.53 -4.38
CA PRO A 294 -25.08 -2.79 -3.68
C PRO A 294 -23.76 -3.52 -3.33
N HIS A 295 -22.59 -2.97 -3.62
CA HIS A 295 -21.33 -3.68 -3.36
C HIS A 295 -21.16 -4.02 -1.89
N ILE A 296 -21.50 -3.12 -0.96
CA ILE A 296 -21.40 -3.39 0.48
C ILE A 296 -22.29 -4.55 0.93
N ILE A 297 -23.50 -4.68 0.36
CA ILE A 297 -24.42 -5.78 0.64
C ILE A 297 -23.75 -7.11 0.29
N TYR A 298 -23.18 -7.19 -0.92
CA TYR A 298 -22.54 -8.41 -1.39
C TYR A 298 -21.26 -8.76 -0.59
N LEU A 299 -20.47 -7.76 -0.26
CA LEU A 299 -19.24 -7.98 0.51
C LEU A 299 -19.55 -8.43 1.95
N ALA A 300 -20.59 -7.86 2.57
CA ALA A 300 -21.08 -8.32 3.88
C ALA A 300 -21.62 -9.77 3.80
N GLU A 301 -22.34 -10.12 2.74
CA GLU A 301 -22.79 -11.50 2.50
C GLU A 301 -21.62 -12.48 2.35
N LEU A 302 -20.56 -12.11 1.64
CA LEU A 302 -19.37 -12.95 1.51
C LEU A 302 -18.71 -13.22 2.88
N LEU A 303 -18.60 -12.20 3.73
CA LEU A 303 -18.12 -12.38 5.11
C LEU A 303 -19.04 -13.29 5.92
N HIS A 304 -20.36 -13.13 5.79
CA HIS A 304 -21.32 -14.00 6.46
C HIS A 304 -21.20 -15.45 5.99
N ARG A 305 -21.03 -15.69 4.72
CA ARG A 305 -20.81 -17.06 4.18
C ARG A 305 -19.51 -17.67 4.68
N ALA A 306 -18.45 -16.87 4.82
CA ALA A 306 -17.17 -17.34 5.40
C ALA A 306 -17.32 -17.68 6.90
N ASN A 307 -18.12 -16.91 7.64
CA ASN A 307 -18.34 -17.08 9.09
C ASN A 307 -19.83 -16.94 9.45
N PRO A 308 -20.64 -18.01 9.29
CA PRO A 308 -22.09 -17.94 9.42
C PRO A 308 -22.55 -17.97 10.90
N ASN A 309 -22.03 -17.08 11.74
CA ASN A 309 -22.34 -16.99 13.18
C ASN A 309 -23.27 -15.84 13.56
N GLY A 310 -23.82 -15.13 12.58
CA GLY A 310 -24.74 -13.98 12.81
C GLY A 310 -24.05 -12.65 13.14
N ALA A 311 -22.83 -12.65 13.66
CA ALA A 311 -22.13 -11.42 14.05
C ALA A 311 -21.89 -10.44 12.90
N VAL A 312 -21.64 -10.96 11.69
CA VAL A 312 -21.47 -10.15 10.48
C VAL A 312 -22.78 -9.43 10.12
N ILE A 313 -23.92 -10.12 10.21
CA ILE A 313 -25.24 -9.57 9.92
C ILE A 313 -25.55 -8.44 10.90
N GLU A 314 -25.35 -8.68 12.20
CA GLU A 314 -25.57 -7.67 13.24
C GLU A 314 -24.65 -6.46 13.04
N LYS A 315 -23.38 -6.68 12.72
CA LYS A 315 -22.38 -5.62 12.55
C LYS A 315 -22.67 -4.70 11.36
N TYR A 316 -23.14 -5.25 10.24
CA TYR A 316 -23.36 -4.49 9.00
C TYR A 316 -24.85 -4.29 8.66
N ALA A 317 -25.76 -4.52 9.63
CA ALA A 317 -27.20 -4.40 9.42
C ALA A 317 -27.59 -3.04 8.86
N ASP A 318 -27.17 -1.95 9.49
CA ASP A 318 -27.52 -0.59 9.09
C ASP A 318 -27.05 -0.29 7.65
N GLN A 319 -25.79 -0.65 7.33
CA GLN A 319 -25.22 -0.44 6.00
C GLN A 319 -25.97 -1.22 4.93
N VAL A 320 -26.45 -2.43 5.24
CA VAL A 320 -27.17 -3.30 4.30
C VAL A 320 -28.62 -2.87 4.15
N GLU A 321 -29.31 -2.55 5.25
CA GLU A 321 -30.72 -2.18 5.24
C GLU A 321 -30.99 -0.81 4.61
N GLU A 322 -30.04 0.12 4.79
CA GLU A 322 -30.16 1.47 4.26
C GLU A 322 -29.62 1.63 2.82
N THR A 323 -28.93 0.60 2.29
CA THR A 323 -28.42 0.59 0.91
C THR A 323 -29.49 0.17 -0.09
#